data_ef178f1edc4a82d194e2bc3985bd9ba0
#
_entry.id   ef178f1edc4a82d194e2bc3985bd9ba0
#
_cell.length_a   1.000
_cell.length_b   1.000
_cell.length_c   1.000
_cell.angle_alpha   90.00
_cell.angle_beta   90.00
_cell.angle_gamma   90.00
#
_symmetry.space_group_name_H-M   'P 1'
#
loop_
_entity.id
_entity.type
_entity.pdbx_description
1 polymer ?
#
loop_
_entity_poly.entity_id
_entity_poly.type
_entity_poly.pdbx_seq_one_letter_code
_entity_poly.pdbx_strand_id
1 'polypeptide(L)'
;AVMEQALRAYAQHPVYIATVEGKRTIADVIAQMKFEGIVNTKVIVAPFMLVAGDHANNDMAGEEDSFSSLLREEGYAPECILRGIAEYPAIREVYLSHLQKTTGTLFADITAQNRPGILYGIGVGSGNPKQMTLQALEIIRSCDLIVLPAVSKEECYAYRIVGQVCPEISD
;
A
#
# COMPACT_ATOMS: atom_id res chain seq x y z
N ALA A 1 -11.96 -10.58 7.64
CA ALA A 1 -12.50 -10.91 8.98
C ALA A 1 -11.69 -10.25 10.11
N VAL A 2 -10.42 -10.63 10.36
CA VAL A 2 -9.65 -10.11 11.52
C VAL A 2 -9.44 -8.60 11.45
N MET A 3 -8.98 -8.07 10.32
CA MET A 3 -8.72 -6.63 10.15
C MET A 3 -10.00 -5.80 10.24
N GLU A 4 -11.10 -6.25 9.63
CA GLU A 4 -12.40 -5.58 9.72
C GLU A 4 -12.90 -5.52 11.17
N GLN A 5 -12.77 -6.62 11.92
CA GLN A 5 -13.13 -6.68 13.32
C GLN A 5 -12.28 -5.72 14.17
N ALA A 6 -10.98 -5.66 13.92
CA ALA A 6 -10.09 -4.73 14.60
C ALA A 6 -10.46 -3.26 14.30
N LEU A 7 -10.74 -2.93 13.04
CA LEU A 7 -11.16 -1.58 12.66
C LEU A 7 -12.52 -1.20 13.28
N ARG A 8 -13.48 -2.12 13.29
CA ARG A 8 -14.79 -1.90 13.92
C ARG A 8 -14.69 -1.61 15.43
N ALA A 9 -13.65 -2.14 16.11
CA ALA A 9 -13.44 -1.89 17.53
C ALA A 9 -13.03 -0.43 17.84
N TYR A 10 -12.47 0.29 16.87
CA TYR A 10 -12.03 1.67 17.00
C TYR A 10 -12.93 2.67 16.28
N ALA A 11 -13.69 2.23 15.29
CA ALA A 11 -14.53 3.10 14.49
C ALA A 11 -15.85 3.40 15.22
N GLN A 12 -16.31 4.65 15.11
CA GLN A 12 -17.64 5.06 15.60
C GLN A 12 -18.77 4.66 14.63
N HIS A 13 -18.43 4.22 13.44
CA HIS A 13 -19.33 3.84 12.37
C HIS A 13 -19.06 2.41 11.89
N PRO A 14 -20.02 1.73 11.26
CA PRO A 14 -19.78 0.44 10.63
C PRO A 14 -18.65 0.50 9.62
N VAL A 15 -17.73 -0.45 9.69
CA VAL A 15 -16.60 -0.59 8.76
C VAL A 15 -16.71 -1.93 8.07
N TYR A 16 -16.47 -1.93 6.76
CA TYR A 16 -16.47 -3.11 5.91
C TYR A 16 -15.18 -3.13 5.09
N ILE A 17 -14.70 -4.32 4.76
CA ILE A 17 -13.54 -4.51 3.90
C ILE A 17 -13.96 -5.30 2.67
N ALA A 18 -13.74 -4.74 1.50
CA ALA A 18 -13.80 -5.44 0.22
C ALA A 18 -12.40 -5.52 -0.39
N THR A 19 -12.21 -6.44 -1.32
CA THR A 19 -10.96 -6.59 -2.07
C THR A 19 -11.25 -6.45 -3.56
N VAL A 20 -10.32 -5.84 -4.30
CA VAL A 20 -10.42 -5.70 -5.76
C VAL A 20 -10.29 -7.07 -6.42
N GLU A 21 -9.25 -7.84 -6.07
CA GLU A 21 -8.95 -9.13 -6.70
C GLU A 21 -9.12 -10.34 -5.75
N GLY A 22 -9.62 -10.11 -4.55
CA GLY A 22 -9.74 -11.17 -3.54
C GLY A 22 -11.10 -11.85 -3.50
N LYS A 23 -11.26 -12.79 -2.55
CA LYS A 23 -12.48 -13.57 -2.41
C LYS A 23 -13.69 -12.76 -1.91
N ARG A 24 -13.48 -11.69 -1.17
CA ARG A 24 -14.54 -10.84 -0.63
C ARG A 24 -14.71 -9.61 -1.50
N THR A 25 -15.72 -9.66 -2.33
CA THR A 25 -16.02 -8.62 -3.31
C THR A 25 -16.81 -7.45 -2.70
N ILE A 26 -16.95 -6.36 -3.44
CA ILE A 26 -17.84 -5.26 -3.06
C ILE A 26 -19.32 -5.72 -3.02
N ALA A 27 -19.72 -6.63 -3.88
CA ALA A 27 -21.08 -7.19 -3.87
C ALA A 27 -21.38 -7.94 -2.56
N ASP A 28 -20.42 -8.70 -2.02
CA ASP A 28 -20.56 -9.36 -0.72
C ASP A 28 -20.73 -8.34 0.41
N VAL A 29 -19.99 -7.23 0.35
CA VAL A 29 -20.10 -6.14 1.32
C VAL A 29 -21.46 -5.46 1.24
N ILE A 30 -21.96 -5.17 0.03
CA ILE A 30 -23.28 -4.58 -0.19
C ILE A 30 -24.38 -5.51 0.35
N ALA A 31 -24.29 -6.80 0.08
CA ALA A 31 -25.24 -7.78 0.61
C ALA A 31 -25.24 -7.81 2.15
N GLN A 32 -24.05 -7.74 2.77
CA GLN A 32 -23.94 -7.67 4.22
C GLN A 32 -24.51 -6.35 4.78
N MET A 33 -24.23 -5.21 4.17
CA MET A 33 -24.79 -3.92 4.58
C MET A 33 -26.32 -3.93 4.56
N LYS A 34 -26.90 -4.46 3.50
CA LYS A 34 -28.37 -4.64 3.39
C LYS A 34 -28.92 -5.54 4.49
N PHE A 35 -28.24 -6.67 4.76
CA PHE A 35 -28.63 -7.58 5.83
C PHE A 35 -28.56 -6.92 7.23
N GLU A 36 -27.59 -6.06 7.44
CA GLU A 36 -27.44 -5.28 8.68
C GLU A 36 -28.37 -4.04 8.73
N GLY A 37 -29.24 -3.86 7.72
CA GLY A 37 -30.21 -2.75 7.66
C GLY A 37 -29.61 -1.40 7.27
N ILE A 38 -28.37 -1.39 6.76
CA ILE A 38 -27.68 -0.18 6.29
C ILE A 38 -28.02 0.00 4.81
N VAL A 39 -28.94 0.91 4.53
CA VAL A 39 -29.46 1.19 3.19
C VAL A 39 -29.58 2.71 2.96
N ASN A 40 -29.54 3.14 1.71
CA ASN A 40 -29.77 4.52 1.30
C ASN A 40 -28.94 5.55 2.10
N THR A 41 -27.68 5.24 2.36
CA THR A 41 -26.80 6.08 3.18
C THR A 41 -25.54 6.48 2.44
N LYS A 42 -24.86 7.48 2.96
CA LYS A 42 -23.52 7.87 2.51
C LYS A 42 -22.52 6.78 2.91
N VAL A 43 -21.67 6.38 1.96
CA VAL A 43 -20.60 5.41 2.16
C VAL A 43 -19.27 6.05 1.79
N ILE A 44 -18.33 6.07 2.72
CA ILE A 44 -16.96 6.49 2.45
C ILE A 44 -16.18 5.28 1.95
N VAL A 45 -15.63 5.39 0.75
CA VAL A 45 -14.76 4.37 0.13
C VAL A 45 -13.33 4.88 0.20
N ALA A 46 -12.47 4.16 0.92
CA ALA A 46 -11.07 4.54 1.10
C ALA A 46 -10.14 3.37 0.79
N PRO A 47 -9.04 3.56 0.05
CA PRO A 47 -8.07 2.52 -0.22
C PRO A 47 -7.26 2.20 1.04
N PHE A 48 -7.16 0.92 1.37
CA PHE A 48 -6.19 0.42 2.34
C PHE A 48 -4.93 -0.06 1.61
N MET A 49 -4.38 0.82 0.78
CA MET A 49 -3.19 0.62 -0.05
C MET A 49 -2.16 1.68 0.28
N LEU A 50 -0.88 1.33 0.15
CA LEU A 50 0.22 2.26 0.46
C LEU A 50 0.13 3.53 -0.41
N VAL A 51 -0.20 3.36 -1.68
CA VAL A 51 -0.37 4.43 -2.68
C VAL A 51 -1.76 4.29 -3.30
N ALA A 52 -2.46 5.39 -3.48
CA ALA A 52 -3.72 5.45 -4.24
C ALA A 52 -3.39 5.55 -5.75
N GLY A 53 -3.03 4.40 -6.33
CA GLY A 53 -2.70 4.27 -7.76
C GLY A 53 -3.90 3.88 -8.62
N ASP A 54 -3.63 3.06 -9.63
CA ASP A 54 -4.59 2.63 -10.65
C ASP A 54 -5.84 1.96 -10.06
N HIS A 55 -5.65 1.00 -9.15
CA HIS A 55 -6.75 0.35 -8.44
C HIS A 55 -7.66 1.32 -7.66
N ALA A 56 -7.11 2.37 -7.06
CA ALA A 56 -7.93 3.34 -6.37
C ALA A 56 -8.74 4.21 -7.35
N ASN A 57 -8.14 4.59 -8.47
CA ASN A 57 -8.78 5.45 -9.45
C ASN A 57 -9.79 4.72 -10.33
N ASN A 58 -9.48 3.49 -10.76
CA ASN A 58 -10.32 2.74 -11.67
C ASN A 58 -11.27 1.78 -10.94
N ASP A 59 -10.74 0.85 -10.13
CA ASP A 59 -11.57 -0.20 -9.53
C ASP A 59 -12.40 0.30 -8.34
N MET A 60 -11.96 1.37 -7.65
CA MET A 60 -12.74 1.93 -6.54
C MET A 60 -13.59 3.14 -6.95
N ALA A 61 -13.05 4.07 -7.72
CA ALA A 61 -13.69 5.35 -8.03
C ALA A 61 -14.11 5.54 -9.50
N GLY A 62 -13.81 4.57 -10.36
CA GLY A 62 -14.18 4.62 -11.79
C GLY A 62 -15.68 4.83 -12.04
N GLU A 63 -16.02 5.18 -13.26
CA GLU A 63 -17.41 5.42 -13.66
C GLU A 63 -18.21 4.14 -13.84
N GLU A 64 -17.58 3.07 -14.33
CA GLU A 64 -18.18 1.77 -14.61
C GLU A 64 -17.44 0.65 -13.85
N ASP A 65 -18.15 -0.41 -13.48
CA ASP A 65 -17.62 -1.63 -12.82
C ASP A 65 -16.73 -1.39 -11.60
N SER A 66 -16.87 -0.21 -10.98
CA SER A 66 -16.10 0.18 -9.79
C SER A 66 -16.90 -0.04 -8.50
N PHE A 67 -16.22 0.00 -7.36
CA PHE A 67 -16.90 -0.01 -6.06
C PHE A 67 -17.92 1.14 -5.96
N SER A 68 -17.56 2.29 -6.48
CA SER A 68 -18.40 3.49 -6.45
C SER A 68 -19.64 3.35 -7.35
N SER A 69 -19.50 2.82 -8.58
CA SER A 69 -20.62 2.61 -9.49
C SER A 69 -21.60 1.57 -8.92
N LEU A 70 -21.10 0.43 -8.46
CA LEU A 70 -21.92 -0.64 -7.88
C LEU A 70 -22.65 -0.19 -6.60
N LEU A 71 -22.03 0.62 -5.77
CA LEU A 71 -22.70 1.22 -4.61
C LEU A 71 -23.83 2.17 -5.02
N ARG A 72 -23.63 3.01 -6.07
CA ARG A 72 -24.67 3.92 -6.57
C ARG A 72 -25.86 3.15 -7.15
N GLU A 73 -25.63 2.08 -7.92
CA GLU A 73 -26.67 1.22 -8.47
C GLU A 73 -27.56 0.62 -7.38
N GLU A 74 -26.98 0.37 -6.22
CA GLU A 74 -27.66 -0.20 -5.06
C GLU A 74 -28.23 0.86 -4.08
N GLY A 75 -28.28 2.12 -4.52
CA GLY A 75 -28.93 3.22 -3.80
C GLY A 75 -28.10 3.88 -2.72
N TYR A 76 -26.79 3.59 -2.63
CA TYR A 76 -25.88 4.29 -1.71
C TYR A 76 -25.32 5.59 -2.34
N ALA A 77 -24.80 6.47 -1.50
CA ALA A 77 -24.10 7.70 -1.92
C ALA A 77 -22.60 7.56 -1.61
N PRO A 78 -21.79 6.94 -2.49
CA PRO A 78 -20.36 6.74 -2.24
C PRO A 78 -19.60 8.06 -2.38
N GLU A 79 -18.66 8.28 -1.45
CA GLU A 79 -17.64 9.32 -1.53
C GLU A 79 -16.27 8.64 -1.45
N CYS A 80 -15.46 8.75 -2.50
CA CYS A 80 -14.16 8.13 -2.59
C CYS A 80 -13.06 9.07 -2.06
N ILE A 81 -12.28 8.58 -1.09
CA ILE A 81 -11.05 9.22 -0.62
C ILE A 81 -9.88 8.56 -1.35
N LEU A 82 -9.40 9.20 -2.42
CA LEU A 82 -8.29 8.68 -3.24
C LEU A 82 -6.95 9.09 -2.64
N ARG A 83 -6.67 8.57 -1.45
CA ARG A 83 -5.46 8.86 -0.70
C ARG A 83 -4.85 7.59 -0.15
N GLY A 84 -3.60 7.32 -0.51
CA GLY A 84 -2.86 6.17 -0.01
C GLY A 84 -2.50 6.31 1.47
N ILE A 85 -2.40 5.17 2.18
CA ILE A 85 -2.09 5.21 3.63
C ILE A 85 -0.73 5.83 3.93
N ALA A 86 0.24 5.76 3.00
CA ALA A 86 1.55 6.40 3.16
C ALA A 86 1.50 7.94 3.20
N GLU A 87 0.42 8.54 2.74
CA GLU A 87 0.24 9.99 2.79
C GLU A 87 -0.12 10.50 4.20
N TYR A 88 -0.52 9.60 5.11
CA TYR A 88 -0.82 9.95 6.49
C TYR A 88 0.47 9.96 7.34
N PRO A 89 0.79 11.07 8.03
CA PRO A 89 2.01 11.17 8.85
C PRO A 89 2.16 10.03 9.86
N ALA A 90 1.09 9.68 10.56
CA ALA A 90 1.11 8.61 11.54
C ALA A 90 1.53 7.25 10.96
N ILE A 91 1.15 6.96 9.72
CA ILE A 91 1.56 5.72 9.04
C ILE A 91 3.05 5.79 8.68
N ARG A 92 3.53 6.93 8.17
CA ARG A 92 4.97 7.13 7.91
C ARG A 92 5.81 6.95 9.17
N GLU A 93 5.36 7.45 10.30
CA GLU A 93 6.04 7.26 11.60
C GLU A 93 6.11 5.79 12.02
N VAL A 94 5.07 4.99 11.77
CA VAL A 94 5.10 3.55 11.99
C VAL A 94 6.20 2.89 11.16
N TYR A 95 6.28 3.20 9.86
CA TYR A 95 7.35 2.68 8.98
C TYR A 95 8.73 3.11 9.45
N LEU A 96 8.92 4.38 9.81
CA LEU A 96 10.19 4.88 10.35
C LEU A 96 10.57 4.19 11.67
N SER A 97 9.60 3.99 12.57
CA SER A 97 9.83 3.26 13.81
C SER A 97 10.26 1.81 13.57
N HIS A 98 9.63 1.12 12.61
CA HIS A 98 10.03 -0.23 12.25
C HIS A 98 11.44 -0.26 11.63
N LEU A 99 11.73 0.68 10.75
CA LEU A 99 13.04 0.83 10.15
C LEU A 99 14.13 1.05 11.22
N GLN A 100 13.91 1.98 12.15
CA GLN A 100 14.81 2.24 13.27
C GLN A 100 15.06 0.98 14.13
N LYS A 101 14.02 0.20 14.41
CA LYS A 101 14.15 -1.06 15.17
C LYS A 101 14.94 -2.12 14.42
N THR A 102 14.81 -2.15 13.09
CA THR A 102 15.48 -3.15 12.25
C THR A 102 16.94 -2.80 12.00
N THR A 103 17.27 -1.51 11.81
CA THR A 103 18.61 -1.04 11.47
C THR A 103 19.48 -0.71 12.69
N GLY A 104 18.91 -0.64 13.89
CA GLY A 104 19.64 -0.44 15.14
C GLY A 104 20.63 0.74 15.10
N THR A 105 21.91 0.45 15.33
CA THR A 105 23.00 1.44 15.38
C THR A 105 23.32 2.12 14.05
N LEU A 106 23.03 1.49 12.90
CA LEU A 106 23.27 2.07 11.57
C LEU A 106 22.55 3.41 11.39
N PHE A 107 21.33 3.52 11.94
CA PHE A 107 20.56 4.77 11.86
C PHE A 107 21.11 5.85 12.81
N ALA A 108 21.68 5.45 13.96
CA ALA A 108 22.29 6.40 14.89
C ALA A 108 23.51 7.07 14.26
N ASP A 109 24.34 6.35 13.52
CA ASP A 109 25.51 6.89 12.83
C ASP A 109 25.14 7.81 11.66
N ILE A 110 24.07 7.49 10.92
CA ILE A 110 23.56 8.32 9.80
C ILE A 110 22.94 9.62 10.35
N THR A 111 22.19 9.56 11.44
CA THR A 111 21.56 10.74 12.05
C THR A 111 22.56 11.64 12.77
N ALA A 112 23.66 11.08 13.27
CA ALA A 112 24.75 11.85 13.89
C ALA A 112 25.45 12.81 12.89
N GLN A 113 25.37 12.54 11.59
CA GLN A 113 25.92 13.42 10.54
C GLN A 113 25.03 14.62 10.18
N ASN A 114 23.86 14.74 10.80
CA ASN A 114 22.89 15.85 10.63
C ASN A 114 22.61 16.22 9.15
N ARG A 115 22.62 15.23 8.26
CA ARG A 115 22.28 15.38 6.84
C ARG A 115 20.87 14.86 6.61
N PRO A 116 19.99 15.62 5.95
CA PRO A 116 18.69 15.10 5.55
C PRO A 116 18.90 13.93 4.57
N GLY A 117 18.45 12.75 4.94
CA GLY A 117 18.45 11.59 4.06
C GLY A 117 17.29 11.66 3.06
N ILE A 118 17.47 11.05 1.90
CA ILE A 118 16.42 10.89 0.90
C ILE A 118 16.00 9.41 0.91
N LEU A 119 14.71 9.17 1.10
CA LEU A 119 14.13 7.83 0.97
C LEU A 119 13.54 7.66 -0.43
N TYR A 120 14.06 6.70 -1.18
CA TYR A 120 13.54 6.33 -2.48
C TYR A 120 12.68 5.06 -2.38
N GLY A 121 11.42 5.13 -2.79
CA GLY A 121 10.60 3.96 -3.04
C GLY A 121 10.80 3.51 -4.49
N ILE A 122 11.39 2.33 -4.69
CA ILE A 122 11.75 1.86 -6.03
C ILE A 122 10.93 0.63 -6.40
N GLY A 123 10.15 0.73 -7.47
CA GLY A 123 9.52 -0.40 -8.12
C GLY A 123 10.49 -1.11 -9.07
N VAL A 124 10.57 -2.44 -8.96
CA VAL A 124 11.49 -3.26 -9.76
C VAL A 124 10.80 -3.97 -10.94
N GLY A 125 9.57 -3.58 -11.25
CA GLY A 125 8.78 -4.18 -12.32
C GLY A 125 8.04 -5.47 -11.91
N SER A 126 7.36 -6.08 -12.89
CA SER A 126 6.47 -7.24 -12.69
C SER A 126 7.18 -8.60 -12.59
N GLY A 127 8.50 -8.62 -12.52
CA GLY A 127 9.30 -9.85 -12.45
C GLY A 127 10.31 -10.04 -13.57
N ASN A 128 10.19 -9.32 -14.68
CA ASN A 128 11.16 -9.34 -15.75
C ASN A 128 12.22 -8.24 -15.53
N PRO A 129 13.50 -8.58 -15.31
CA PRO A 129 14.58 -7.61 -15.08
C PRO A 129 14.71 -6.57 -16.21
N LYS A 130 14.37 -6.94 -17.45
CA LYS A 130 14.40 -6.03 -18.62
C LYS A 130 13.36 -4.91 -18.57
N GLN A 131 12.40 -5.00 -17.66
CA GLN A 131 11.36 -3.97 -17.45
C GLN A 131 11.73 -2.97 -16.36
N MET A 132 12.89 -3.12 -15.72
CA MET A 132 13.40 -2.09 -14.82
C MET A 132 13.78 -0.85 -15.61
N THR A 133 13.45 0.32 -15.05
CA THR A 133 13.87 1.60 -15.64
C THR A 133 15.34 1.88 -15.35
N LEU A 134 16.01 2.58 -16.28
CA LEU A 134 17.38 3.05 -16.06
C LEU A 134 17.48 3.93 -14.81
N GLN A 135 16.48 4.77 -14.57
CA GLN A 135 16.41 5.62 -13.38
C GLN A 135 16.39 4.80 -12.09
N ALA A 136 15.64 3.70 -12.04
CA ALA A 136 15.62 2.80 -10.88
C ALA A 136 17.01 2.21 -10.61
N LEU A 137 17.71 1.78 -11.65
CA LEU A 137 19.07 1.25 -11.54
C LEU A 137 20.09 2.31 -11.08
N GLU A 138 20.00 3.53 -11.59
CA GLU A 138 20.86 4.64 -11.19
C GLU A 138 20.68 4.98 -9.71
N ILE A 139 19.43 5.03 -9.23
CA ILE A 139 19.13 5.30 -7.82
C ILE A 139 19.67 4.15 -6.94
N ILE A 140 19.42 2.89 -7.30
CA ILE A 140 19.91 1.73 -6.56
C ILE A 140 21.43 1.76 -6.41
N ARG A 141 22.16 2.10 -7.48
CA ARG A 141 23.63 2.20 -7.47
C ARG A 141 24.17 3.39 -6.68
N SER A 142 23.37 4.42 -6.51
CA SER A 142 23.78 5.65 -5.80
C SER A 142 23.38 5.69 -4.33
N CYS A 143 22.57 4.74 -3.87
CA CYS A 143 22.11 4.70 -2.47
C CYS A 143 23.20 4.19 -1.54
N ASP A 144 23.32 4.83 -0.37
CA ASP A 144 24.21 4.39 0.71
C ASP A 144 23.66 3.15 1.44
N LEU A 145 22.35 2.93 1.39
CA LEU A 145 21.67 1.82 2.07
C LEU A 145 20.48 1.35 1.23
N ILE A 146 20.36 0.02 1.09
CA ILE A 146 19.23 -0.64 0.45
C ILE A 146 18.43 -1.41 1.51
N VAL A 147 17.14 -1.11 1.62
CA VAL A 147 16.22 -1.81 2.51
C VAL A 147 15.29 -2.70 1.70
N LEU A 148 15.21 -3.98 2.07
CA LEU A 148 14.40 -4.97 1.38
C LEU A 148 13.11 -5.24 2.16
N PRO A 149 11.96 -5.40 1.48
CA PRO A 149 10.68 -5.73 2.11
C PRO A 149 10.57 -7.25 2.38
N ALA A 150 11.60 -7.86 2.96
CA ALA A 150 11.66 -9.28 3.26
C ALA A 150 12.59 -9.54 4.45
N VAL A 151 12.46 -10.71 5.08
CA VAL A 151 13.27 -11.10 6.23
C VAL A 151 14.71 -11.41 5.82
N SER A 152 14.91 -11.91 4.61
CA SER A 152 16.23 -12.24 4.06
C SER A 152 16.35 -11.82 2.59
N LYS A 153 17.59 -11.70 2.09
CA LYS A 153 17.88 -11.43 0.68
C LYS A 153 17.30 -12.53 -0.23
N GLU A 154 17.40 -13.80 0.20
CA GLU A 154 16.97 -14.98 -0.54
C GLU A 154 15.46 -15.03 -0.72
N GLU A 155 14.71 -14.56 0.26
CA GLU A 155 13.23 -14.51 0.22
C GLU A 155 12.72 -13.28 -0.52
N CYS A 156 13.56 -12.28 -0.76
CA CYS A 156 13.16 -11.04 -1.40
C CYS A 156 13.05 -11.20 -2.92
N TYR A 157 11.82 -11.22 -3.43
CA TYR A 157 11.59 -11.30 -4.87
C TYR A 157 12.18 -10.10 -5.63
N ALA A 158 12.02 -8.90 -5.09
CA ALA A 158 12.59 -7.68 -5.66
C ALA A 158 14.13 -7.76 -5.76
N TYR A 159 14.79 -8.25 -4.72
CA TYR A 159 16.24 -8.44 -4.70
C TYR A 159 16.71 -9.39 -5.80
N ARG A 160 16.01 -10.51 -6.01
CA ARG A 160 16.33 -11.47 -7.08
C ARG A 160 16.18 -10.87 -8.48
N ILE A 161 15.23 -9.95 -8.69
CA ILE A 161 15.07 -9.23 -9.96
C ILE A 161 16.25 -8.29 -10.17
N VAL A 162 16.55 -7.46 -9.17
CA VAL A 162 17.63 -6.46 -9.26
C VAL A 162 18.98 -7.12 -9.43
N GLY A 163 19.30 -8.20 -8.71
CA GLY A 163 20.57 -8.91 -8.81
C GLY A 163 20.89 -9.46 -10.20
N GLN A 164 19.89 -9.64 -11.08
CA GLN A 164 20.13 -10.06 -12.47
C GLN A 164 20.66 -8.94 -13.38
N VAL A 165 20.42 -7.67 -13.03
CA VAL A 165 20.84 -6.49 -13.82
C VAL A 165 21.82 -5.59 -13.07
N CYS A 166 21.98 -5.81 -11.80
CA CYS A 166 22.87 -5.07 -10.92
C CYS A 166 23.55 -6.06 -9.93
N PRO A 167 24.49 -6.91 -10.39
CA PRO A 167 25.13 -7.93 -9.54
C PRO A 167 25.88 -7.35 -8.35
N GLU A 168 26.36 -6.12 -8.46
CA GLU A 168 27.09 -5.38 -7.44
C GLU A 168 26.30 -5.13 -6.15
N ILE A 169 24.99 -5.30 -6.16
CA ILE A 169 24.18 -5.17 -4.93
C ILE A 169 24.34 -6.38 -3.98
N SER A 170 25.01 -7.42 -4.42
CA SER A 170 25.21 -8.64 -3.63
C SER A 170 26.38 -8.55 -2.65
N ASP A 171 27.26 -7.60 -2.88
CA ASP A 171 28.46 -7.33 -2.06
C ASP A 171 28.11 -6.38 -0.91
#